data_76aa9b41826af5a445bbc70ed871bc4e
#
_entry.id   76aa9b41826af5a445bbc70ed871bc4e
#
_cell.length_a   1.000
_cell.length_b   1.000
_cell.length_c   1.000
_cell.angle_alpha   90.00
_cell.angle_beta   90.00
_cell.angle_gamma   90.00
#
_symmetry.space_group_name_H-M   'P 1'
#
loop_
_entity.id
_entity.type
_entity.pdbx_description
1 polymer ?
#
loop_
_entity_poly.entity_id
_entity_poly.type
_entity_poly.pdbx_seq_one_letter_code
_entity_poly.pdbx_strand_id
1 'polypeptide(L)'
;LKHDDLELFENKEDRVSAAWLFTMKVKRKSDFIDKMKTYGIATSQVHNRNDINSCVEEFKCELPNISELEKELICIPVGWWLSQEDLEYMVEKINGEW
;
A
#
# COMPACT_ATOMS: atom_id res chain seq x y z
N LEU A 1 -1.93 12.57 3.81
CA LEU A 1 -1.39 11.54 4.70
C LEU A 1 0.01 11.95 5.19
N LYS A 2 0.20 11.92 6.50
CA LYS A 2 1.49 12.27 7.13
C LYS A 2 1.76 11.34 8.30
N HIS A 3 2.77 10.50 8.15
CA HIS A 3 3.25 9.61 9.20
C HIS A 3 4.72 9.29 8.93
N ASP A 4 5.54 9.19 9.98
CA ASP A 4 6.99 8.98 9.84
C ASP A 4 7.36 7.64 9.20
N ASP A 5 6.52 6.63 9.37
CA ASP A 5 6.72 5.29 8.82
C ASP A 5 6.00 5.06 7.49
N LEU A 6 5.49 6.13 6.87
CA LEU A 6 4.72 6.07 5.63
C LEU A 6 5.38 6.93 4.55
N GLU A 7 5.51 6.36 3.36
CA GLU A 7 6.04 7.05 2.19
C GLU A 7 5.08 6.89 1.01
N LEU A 8 4.71 8.00 0.41
CA LEU A 8 3.88 8.04 -0.80
C LEU A 8 4.76 7.99 -2.04
N PHE A 9 4.24 7.39 -3.10
CA PHE A 9 4.90 7.42 -4.39
C PHE A 9 4.87 8.81 -5.00
N GLU A 10 5.94 9.13 -5.73
CA GLU A 10 6.09 10.42 -6.40
C GLU A 10 5.00 10.62 -7.47
N ASN A 11 4.38 11.79 -7.45
CA ASN A 11 3.43 12.22 -8.47
C ASN A 11 4.06 13.35 -9.29
N LYS A 12 4.57 13.00 -10.47
CA LYS A 12 5.26 13.95 -11.33
C LYS A 12 4.28 14.80 -12.13
N GLU A 13 4.65 16.06 -12.38
CA GLU A 13 3.81 17.03 -13.10
C GLU A 13 3.57 16.66 -14.57
N ASP A 14 4.46 15.88 -15.17
CA ASP A 14 4.40 15.47 -16.59
C ASP A 14 3.40 14.31 -16.86
N ARG A 15 2.68 13.86 -15.83
CA ARG A 15 1.77 12.71 -15.95
C ARG A 15 0.59 12.81 -15.00
N VAL A 16 -0.49 12.13 -15.36
CA VAL A 16 -1.69 12.01 -14.54
C VAL A 16 -1.95 10.54 -14.25
N SER A 17 -2.08 10.19 -12.97
CA SER A 17 -2.41 8.83 -12.55
C SER A 17 -3.85 8.47 -12.93
N ALA A 18 -4.08 7.23 -13.36
CA ALA A 18 -5.41 6.68 -13.52
C ALA A 18 -6.14 6.44 -12.19
N ALA A 19 -5.42 6.54 -11.07
CA ALA A 19 -5.94 6.38 -9.72
C ALA A 19 -6.73 5.07 -9.49
N TRP A 20 -6.31 4.01 -10.16
CA TRP A 20 -6.91 2.67 -9.97
C TRP A 20 -6.70 2.16 -8.56
N LEU A 21 -5.50 2.33 -8.04
CA LEU A 21 -5.11 1.91 -6.69
C LEU A 21 -4.48 3.09 -5.95
N PHE A 22 -4.63 3.09 -4.63
CA PHE A 22 -3.82 3.97 -3.78
C PHE A 22 -2.79 3.11 -3.06
N THR A 23 -1.59 3.10 -3.59
CA THR A 23 -0.46 2.30 -3.11
C THR A 23 0.53 3.19 -2.37
N MET A 24 1.06 2.69 -1.27
CA MET A 24 2.06 3.39 -0.48
C MET A 24 3.05 2.41 0.14
N LYS A 25 4.12 2.91 0.70
CA LYS A 25 5.12 2.14 1.43
C LYS A 25 4.98 2.40 2.93
N VAL A 26 4.94 1.33 3.69
CA VAL A 26 4.76 1.39 5.15
C VAL A 26 5.84 0.52 5.81
N LYS A 27 6.68 1.12 6.64
CA LYS A 27 7.82 0.44 7.26
C LYS A 27 7.38 -0.68 8.20
N ARG A 28 6.32 -0.46 8.97
CA ARG A 28 5.75 -1.46 9.89
C ARG A 28 4.45 -2.02 9.33
N LYS A 29 4.55 -2.68 8.17
CA LYS A 29 3.40 -3.14 7.40
C LYS A 29 2.45 -4.03 8.19
N SER A 30 2.95 -4.99 8.95
CA SER A 30 2.11 -5.90 9.75
C SER A 30 1.32 -5.15 10.82
N ASP A 31 1.98 -4.25 11.56
CA ASP A 31 1.33 -3.41 12.57
C ASP A 31 0.27 -2.51 11.94
N PHE A 32 0.58 -1.93 10.80
CA PHE A 32 -0.35 -1.11 10.04
C PHE A 32 -1.61 -1.89 9.63
N ILE A 33 -1.43 -3.08 9.06
CA ILE A 33 -2.56 -3.93 8.64
C ILE A 33 -3.45 -4.28 9.83
N ASP A 34 -2.86 -4.72 10.94
CA ASP A 34 -3.59 -5.10 12.14
C ASP A 34 -4.36 -3.91 12.72
N LYS A 35 -3.72 -2.75 12.77
CA LYS A 35 -4.36 -1.54 13.31
C LYS A 35 -5.49 -1.04 12.41
N MET A 36 -5.27 -1.01 11.10
CA MET A 36 -6.32 -0.62 10.15
C MET A 36 -7.52 -1.57 10.22
N LYS A 37 -7.27 -2.85 10.40
CA LYS A 37 -8.35 -3.83 10.61
C LYS A 37 -9.19 -3.50 11.84
N THR A 38 -8.59 -3.06 12.95
CA THR A 38 -9.34 -2.63 14.14
C THR A 38 -10.20 -1.41 13.88
N TYR A 39 -9.83 -0.56 12.93
CA TYR A 39 -10.60 0.61 12.52
C TYR A 39 -11.62 0.32 11.42
N GLY A 40 -11.71 -0.92 10.95
CA GLY A 40 -12.61 -1.28 9.85
C GLY A 40 -12.14 -0.82 8.48
N ILE A 41 -10.85 -0.50 8.34
CA ILE A 41 -10.25 -0.09 7.06
C ILE A 41 -9.58 -1.30 6.43
N ALA A 42 -10.05 -1.70 5.24
CA ALA A 42 -9.45 -2.81 4.49
C ALA A 42 -8.10 -2.40 3.92
N THR A 43 -7.14 -3.30 3.96
CA THR A 43 -5.83 -3.14 3.32
C THR A 43 -5.56 -4.33 2.44
N SER A 44 -4.80 -4.16 1.38
CA SER A 44 -4.49 -5.23 0.44
C SER A 44 -3.13 -5.03 -0.21
N GLN A 45 -2.43 -6.13 -0.39
CA GLN A 45 -1.24 -6.17 -1.26
C GLN A 45 -1.68 -6.69 -2.63
N VAL A 46 -2.14 -5.78 -3.49
CA VAL A 46 -2.67 -6.13 -4.81
C VAL A 46 -1.61 -6.72 -5.72
N HIS A 47 -0.40 -6.16 -5.65
CA HIS A 47 0.72 -6.61 -6.47
C HIS A 47 1.66 -7.51 -5.69
N ASN A 48 1.45 -8.82 -5.81
CA ASN A 48 2.38 -9.79 -5.29
C ASN A 48 3.51 -10.01 -6.30
N ARG A 49 4.69 -10.36 -5.81
CA ARG A 49 5.80 -10.65 -6.71
C ARG A 49 5.51 -11.90 -7.55
N ASN A 50 5.84 -11.84 -8.84
CA ASN A 50 5.53 -12.91 -9.79
C ASN A 50 6.41 -14.15 -9.61
N ASP A 51 7.60 -14.02 -9.04
CA ASP A 51 8.56 -15.10 -8.90
C ASP A 51 8.20 -16.13 -7.81
N ILE A 52 7.11 -15.90 -7.06
CA ILE A 52 6.54 -16.90 -6.15
C ILE A 52 5.80 -18.01 -6.89
N ASN A 53 5.44 -17.79 -8.16
CA ASN A 53 4.68 -18.76 -8.95
C ASN A 53 5.57 -19.90 -9.42
N SER A 54 5.09 -21.14 -9.26
CA SER A 54 5.85 -22.35 -9.59
C SER A 54 6.21 -22.48 -11.08
N CYS A 55 5.41 -21.88 -11.96
CA CYS A 55 5.63 -21.93 -13.40
C CYS A 55 6.88 -21.16 -13.88
N VAL A 56 7.40 -20.25 -13.03
CA VAL A 56 8.60 -19.45 -13.35
C VAL A 56 9.77 -19.75 -12.42
N GLU A 57 9.70 -20.81 -11.65
CA GLU A 57 10.71 -21.15 -10.64
C GLU A 57 12.12 -21.32 -11.22
N GLU A 58 12.22 -21.91 -12.41
CA GLU A 58 13.50 -22.10 -13.12
C GLU A 58 14.18 -20.78 -13.54
N PHE A 59 13.42 -19.68 -13.62
CA PHE A 59 13.90 -18.35 -13.97
C PHE A 59 14.13 -17.45 -12.77
N LYS A 60 13.97 -17.99 -11.58
CA LYS A 60 14.08 -17.23 -10.35
C LYS A 60 15.52 -16.75 -10.13
N CYS A 61 15.66 -15.47 -9.76
CA CYS A 61 16.94 -14.86 -9.45
C CYS A 61 16.79 -13.91 -8.26
N GLU A 62 17.91 -13.40 -7.76
CA GLU A 62 17.88 -12.40 -6.70
C GLU A 62 17.40 -11.05 -7.24
N LEU A 63 16.35 -10.52 -6.63
CA LEU A 63 15.77 -9.22 -6.95
C LEU A 63 15.68 -8.38 -5.67
N PRO A 64 16.80 -7.77 -5.24
CA PRO A 64 16.87 -7.09 -3.94
C PRO A 64 15.90 -5.92 -3.80
N ASN A 65 15.68 -5.14 -4.86
CA ASN A 65 14.76 -4.01 -4.82
C ASN A 65 13.30 -4.45 -4.67
N ILE A 66 12.91 -5.52 -5.35
CA ILE A 66 11.56 -6.10 -5.22
C ILE A 66 11.37 -6.71 -3.84
N SER A 67 12.39 -7.39 -3.31
CA SER A 67 12.35 -7.99 -1.99
C SER A 67 12.15 -6.93 -0.90
N GLU A 68 12.81 -5.78 -1.01
CA GLU A 68 12.63 -4.66 -0.08
C GLU A 68 11.27 -3.99 -0.25
N LEU A 69 10.85 -3.73 -1.49
CA LEU A 69 9.56 -3.09 -1.78
C LEU A 69 8.38 -3.93 -1.27
N GLU A 70 8.42 -5.25 -1.46
CA GLU A 70 7.37 -6.17 -1.02
C GLU A 70 7.08 -6.08 0.48
N LYS A 71 8.10 -5.85 1.28
CA LYS A 71 7.97 -5.74 2.75
C LYS A 71 7.15 -4.52 3.18
N GLU A 72 7.09 -3.50 2.35
CA GLU A 72 6.49 -2.20 2.69
C GLU A 72 5.24 -1.87 1.87
N LEU A 73 5.05 -2.50 0.72
CA LEU A 73 4.00 -2.14 -0.22
C LEU A 73 2.62 -2.54 0.29
N ILE A 74 1.69 -1.58 0.33
CA ILE A 74 0.31 -1.81 0.75
C ILE A 74 -0.65 -0.85 0.03
N CYS A 75 -1.86 -1.30 -0.22
CA CYS A 75 -2.93 -0.47 -0.77
C CYS A 75 -4.02 -0.24 0.25
N ILE A 76 -4.61 0.96 0.23
CA ILE A 76 -5.79 1.33 1.00
C ILE A 76 -6.99 1.54 0.05
N PRO A 77 -8.23 1.54 0.57
CA PRO A 77 -9.40 1.70 -0.28
C PRO A 77 -9.38 3.01 -1.07
N VAL A 78 -9.73 2.93 -2.35
CA VAL A 78 -9.94 4.07 -3.24
C VAL A 78 -11.07 3.75 -4.18
N GLY A 79 -12.03 4.66 -4.34
CA GLY A 79 -13.13 4.44 -5.26
C GLY A 79 -14.24 5.49 -5.11
N TRP A 80 -15.13 5.53 -6.10
CA TRP A 80 -16.23 6.50 -6.16
C TRP A 80 -17.28 6.30 -5.07
N TRP A 81 -17.35 5.10 -4.48
CA TRP A 81 -18.30 4.75 -3.40
C TRP A 81 -17.90 5.32 -2.04
N LEU A 82 -16.67 5.80 -1.88
CA LEU A 82 -16.19 6.40 -0.63
C LEU A 82 -16.75 7.81 -0.49
N SER A 83 -17.40 8.08 0.65
CA SER A 83 -17.85 9.43 0.99
C SER A 83 -16.69 10.31 1.45
N GLN A 84 -16.92 11.62 1.51
CA GLN A 84 -15.94 12.56 2.08
C GLN A 84 -15.65 12.21 3.55
N GLU A 85 -16.65 11.81 4.32
CA GLU A 85 -16.50 11.36 5.70
C GLU A 85 -15.63 10.13 5.83
N ASP A 86 -15.79 9.15 4.92
CA ASP A 86 -14.96 7.95 4.87
C ASP A 86 -13.50 8.31 4.61
N LEU A 87 -13.23 9.22 3.67
CA LEU A 87 -11.88 9.68 3.35
C LEU A 87 -11.23 10.40 4.54
N GLU A 88 -11.96 11.28 5.20
CA GLU A 88 -11.47 12.00 6.38
C GLU A 88 -11.16 11.03 7.53
N TYR A 89 -12.04 10.07 7.75
CA TYR A 89 -11.83 9.01 8.74
C TYR A 89 -10.56 8.21 8.46
N MET A 90 -10.38 7.75 7.23
CA MET A 90 -9.17 6.99 6.85
C MET A 90 -7.90 7.81 7.03
N VAL A 91 -7.91 9.07 6.61
CA VAL A 91 -6.76 9.97 6.76
C VAL A 91 -6.42 10.18 8.23
N GLU A 92 -7.41 10.41 9.08
CA GLU A 92 -7.23 10.55 10.52
C GLU A 92 -6.57 9.33 11.13
N LYS A 93 -7.07 8.13 10.80
CA LYS A 93 -6.56 6.87 11.37
C LYS A 93 -5.16 6.53 10.86
N ILE A 94 -4.88 6.77 9.60
CA ILE A 94 -3.57 6.52 9.01
C ILE A 94 -2.51 7.50 9.55
N ASN A 95 -2.87 8.74 9.78
CA ASN A 95 -1.97 9.73 10.38
C ASN A 95 -1.74 9.52 11.87
N GLY A 96 -2.54 8.69 12.51
CA GLY A 96 -2.46 8.38 13.93
C GLY A 96 -1.40 7.33 14.28
N GLU A 97 -1.60 6.65 15.39
CA GLU A 97 -0.69 5.60 15.87
C GLU A 97 -1.05 4.22 15.31
N TRP A 98 -0.04 3.54 14.86
CA TRP A 98 -0.14 2.14 14.43
C TRP A 98 1.20 1.42 14.46
#